data_5ca1a60544305361e9a52cd8b1b36684
#
_entry.id   5ca1a60544305361e9a52cd8b1b36684
#
_cell.length_a   1.000
_cell.length_b   1.000
_cell.length_c   1.000
_cell.angle_alpha   90.00
_cell.angle_beta   90.00
_cell.angle_gamma   90.00
#
_symmetry.space_group_name_H-M   'P 1'
#
loop_
_entity.id
_entity.type
_entity.pdbx_description
1 polymer ?
#
loop_
_entity_poly.entity_id
_entity_poly.type
_entity_poly.pdbx_seq_one_letter_code
_entity_poly.pdbx_strand_id
1 'polypeptide(L)'
;IVFLILLKKEENQLEVIIKKNRIINDLKKDNYTLYYQPIVDFKHNRVRSVEALLRLRKDGKLLTPYHFMKDIEDANMMKEITLWVLKRVIKDYNIIRCYDNINEKDFYISLNVSFNEIKDREFLKKIVKIVNDNKIIKNSICLEIVEKFVVGEIEKIQENINFLQDNGILIAIDDFGVEYSNLDLLKKIDSNIIKLDKFFADGINDSEISLKVIDFILDICRLSDKSIVIEGIEEKEQVDIIKTFLYEKIYIQGYYFSKPLDIKSLKAYTF
;
A
#
# COMPACT_ATOMS: atom_id res chain seq x y z
N ILE A 1 -0.62 -34.25 -29.98
CA ILE A 1 -0.73 -33.72 -28.60
C ILE A 1 0.57 -32.97 -28.24
N VAL A 2 1.76 -33.60 -28.33
CA VAL A 2 3.05 -32.96 -27.96
C VAL A 2 3.32 -31.68 -28.78
N PHE A 3 3.07 -31.71 -30.08
CA PHE A 3 3.25 -30.58 -31.01
C PHE A 3 2.33 -29.40 -30.65
N LEU A 4 1.07 -29.64 -30.28
CA LEU A 4 0.13 -28.60 -29.81
C LEU A 4 0.57 -27.97 -28.47
N ILE A 5 1.15 -28.78 -27.58
CA ILE A 5 1.68 -28.27 -26.29
C ILE A 5 2.90 -27.37 -26.54
N LEU A 6 3.78 -27.76 -27.49
CA LEU A 6 4.95 -26.95 -27.85
C LEU A 6 4.54 -25.61 -28.48
N LEU A 7 3.60 -25.61 -29.44
CA LEU A 7 3.07 -24.38 -30.04
C LEU A 7 2.47 -23.45 -29.00
N LYS A 8 1.63 -23.97 -28.10
CA LYS A 8 1.03 -23.18 -27.04
C LYS A 8 2.07 -22.59 -26.05
N LYS A 9 3.16 -23.32 -25.81
CA LYS A 9 4.28 -22.83 -24.99
C LYS A 9 5.04 -21.69 -25.68
N GLU A 10 5.27 -21.79 -27.00
CA GLU A 10 5.90 -20.73 -27.79
C GLU A 10 5.02 -19.48 -27.88
N GLU A 11 3.71 -19.63 -28.10
CA GLU A 11 2.75 -18.52 -28.07
C GLU A 11 2.76 -17.79 -26.74
N ASN A 12 2.72 -18.52 -25.61
CA ASN A 12 2.78 -17.93 -24.28
C ASN A 12 4.10 -17.18 -24.05
N GLN A 13 5.23 -17.70 -24.51
CA GLN A 13 6.53 -17.02 -24.40
C GLN A 13 6.57 -15.72 -25.21
N LEU A 14 5.99 -15.74 -26.42
CA LEU A 14 5.91 -14.55 -27.26
C LEU A 14 5.02 -13.47 -26.62
N GLU A 15 3.88 -13.84 -26.06
CA GLU A 15 3.01 -12.91 -25.33
C GLU A 15 3.73 -12.24 -24.16
N VAL A 16 4.47 -13.01 -23.37
CA VAL A 16 5.27 -12.48 -22.24
C VAL A 16 6.30 -11.46 -22.74
N ILE A 17 7.00 -11.74 -23.84
CA ILE A 17 7.98 -10.84 -24.45
C ILE A 17 7.31 -9.55 -24.93
N ILE A 18 6.16 -9.65 -25.60
CA ILE A 18 5.41 -8.49 -26.08
C ILE A 18 4.96 -7.61 -24.91
N LYS A 19 4.36 -8.20 -23.85
CA LYS A 19 3.95 -7.48 -22.64
C LYS A 19 5.15 -6.78 -22.00
N LYS A 20 6.26 -7.49 -21.83
CA LYS A 20 7.50 -6.94 -21.25
C LYS A 20 8.03 -5.74 -22.03
N ASN A 21 8.11 -5.85 -23.36
CA ASN A 21 8.57 -4.75 -24.21
C ASN A 21 7.65 -3.53 -24.14
N ARG A 22 6.34 -3.74 -24.06
CA ARG A 22 5.35 -2.68 -23.90
C ARG A 22 5.57 -1.97 -22.55
N ILE A 23 5.69 -2.69 -21.44
CA ILE A 23 5.90 -2.14 -20.11
C ILE A 23 7.20 -1.33 -20.04
N ILE A 24 8.29 -1.87 -20.61
CA ILE A 24 9.58 -1.15 -20.69
C ILE A 24 9.43 0.14 -21.48
N ASN A 25 8.70 0.11 -22.60
CA ASN A 25 8.46 1.30 -23.41
C ASN A 25 7.61 2.34 -22.65
N ASP A 26 6.58 1.91 -21.92
CA ASP A 26 5.75 2.78 -21.09
C ASP A 26 6.56 3.42 -19.95
N LEU A 27 7.48 2.66 -19.32
CA LEU A 27 8.41 3.22 -18.33
C LEU A 27 9.35 4.27 -18.94
N LYS A 28 9.90 4.02 -20.14
CA LYS A 28 10.80 4.95 -20.82
C LYS A 28 10.11 6.25 -21.29
N LYS A 29 8.81 6.17 -21.59
CA LYS A 29 8.01 7.32 -22.05
C LYS A 29 7.34 8.09 -20.90
N ASP A 30 7.65 7.75 -19.64
CA ASP A 30 6.97 8.33 -18.47
C ASP A 30 5.43 8.21 -18.52
N ASN A 31 4.91 7.14 -19.15
CA ASN A 31 3.49 6.86 -19.18
C ASN A 31 2.95 6.44 -17.82
N TYR A 32 3.78 5.81 -16.97
CA TYR A 32 3.43 5.57 -15.57
C TYR A 32 3.54 6.84 -14.74
N THR A 33 2.64 7.00 -13.79
CA THR A 33 2.60 8.13 -12.85
C THR A 33 2.04 7.68 -11.51
N LEU A 34 2.29 8.45 -10.44
CA LEU A 34 1.72 8.21 -9.13
C LEU A 34 0.62 9.22 -8.83
N TYR A 35 -0.42 8.75 -8.19
CA TYR A 35 -1.43 9.51 -7.51
C TYR A 35 -1.35 9.19 -6.03
N TYR A 36 -1.68 10.13 -5.18
CA TYR A 36 -1.54 10.03 -3.74
C TYR A 36 -2.89 10.17 -3.08
N GLN A 37 -3.29 9.18 -2.29
CA GLN A 37 -4.53 9.28 -1.52
C GLN A 37 -4.19 9.60 -0.06
N PRO A 38 -4.73 10.72 0.48
CA PRO A 38 -4.48 11.10 1.86
C PRO A 38 -5.04 10.08 2.85
N ILE A 39 -4.23 9.77 3.86
CA ILE A 39 -4.60 9.10 5.11
C ILE A 39 -4.61 10.17 6.20
N VAL A 40 -5.75 10.33 6.85
CA VAL A 40 -6.05 11.48 7.66
C VAL A 40 -5.99 11.16 9.15
N ASP A 41 -5.27 12.00 9.89
CA ASP A 41 -5.37 12.11 11.33
C ASP A 41 -6.50 13.09 11.68
N PHE A 42 -7.71 12.57 11.80
CA PHE A 42 -8.92 13.37 12.02
C PHE A 42 -8.95 14.03 13.43
N LYS A 43 -8.17 13.52 14.39
CA LYS A 43 -8.08 14.08 15.73
C LYS A 43 -7.25 15.37 15.74
N HIS A 44 -6.20 15.41 14.93
CA HIS A 44 -5.31 16.57 14.83
C HIS A 44 -5.54 17.40 13.58
N ASN A 45 -6.56 17.07 12.80
CA ASN A 45 -6.95 17.78 11.58
C ASN A 45 -5.80 17.96 10.58
N ARG A 46 -5.11 16.87 10.26
CA ARG A 46 -3.92 16.88 9.39
C ARG A 46 -3.81 15.61 8.53
N VAL A 47 -3.03 15.70 7.47
CA VAL A 47 -2.62 14.53 6.70
C VAL A 47 -1.53 13.79 7.48
N ARG A 48 -1.78 12.53 7.83
CA ARG A 48 -0.84 11.64 8.52
C ARG A 48 0.15 11.02 7.57
N SER A 49 -0.34 10.57 6.42
CA SER A 49 0.42 9.91 5.37
C SER A 49 -0.34 9.95 4.05
N VAL A 50 0.27 9.45 3.00
CA VAL A 50 -0.40 9.27 1.71
C VAL A 50 -0.05 7.90 1.13
N GLU A 51 -1.02 7.24 0.51
CA GLU A 51 -0.79 6.03 -0.26
C GLU A 51 -0.44 6.37 -1.71
N ALA A 52 0.67 5.85 -2.21
CA ALA A 52 1.13 6.03 -3.58
C ALA A 52 0.50 4.99 -4.50
N LEU A 53 -0.41 5.43 -5.31
CA LEU A 53 -1.22 4.61 -6.21
C LEU A 53 -0.74 4.75 -7.66
N LEU A 54 -0.26 3.65 -8.23
CA LEU A 54 0.22 3.59 -9.61
C LEU A 54 -0.92 3.87 -10.60
N ARG A 55 -0.63 4.67 -11.63
CA ARG A 55 -1.53 4.98 -12.74
C ARG A 55 -0.77 4.86 -14.06
N LEU A 56 -1.46 4.53 -15.14
CA LEU A 56 -0.91 4.47 -16.50
C LEU A 56 -1.66 5.43 -17.41
N ARG A 57 -0.94 6.37 -18.02
CA ARG A 57 -1.49 7.24 -19.08
C ARG A 57 -1.41 6.51 -20.41
N LYS A 58 -2.55 6.27 -21.02
CA LYS A 58 -2.64 5.59 -22.31
C LYS A 58 -3.83 6.14 -23.12
N ASP A 59 -3.58 6.49 -24.37
CA ASP A 59 -4.60 6.99 -25.30
C ASP A 59 -5.44 8.14 -24.71
N GLY A 60 -4.76 9.08 -24.03
CA GLY A 60 -5.40 10.23 -23.37
C GLY A 60 -6.19 9.90 -22.10
N LYS A 61 -6.21 8.63 -21.67
CA LYS A 61 -6.90 8.17 -20.46
C LYS A 61 -5.90 7.88 -19.35
N LEU A 62 -6.36 8.05 -18.11
CA LEU A 62 -5.64 7.62 -16.90
C LEU A 62 -6.23 6.29 -16.42
N LEU A 63 -5.46 5.22 -16.54
CA LEU A 63 -5.85 3.86 -16.17
C LEU A 63 -5.44 3.55 -14.73
N THR A 64 -6.33 2.85 -14.01
CA THR A 64 -6.05 2.28 -12.68
C THR A 64 -5.36 0.93 -12.78
N PRO A 65 -4.73 0.42 -11.70
CA PRO A 65 -4.03 -0.89 -11.67
C PRO A 65 -4.87 -2.03 -12.23
N TYR A 66 -6.16 -2.05 -11.99
CA TYR A 66 -7.08 -3.07 -12.50
C TYR A 66 -6.91 -3.35 -14.01
N HIS A 67 -6.53 -2.33 -14.81
CA HIS A 67 -6.44 -2.44 -16.25
C HIS A 67 -5.08 -2.95 -16.76
N PHE A 68 -4.04 -2.96 -15.93
CA PHE A 68 -2.69 -3.26 -16.41
C PHE A 68 -1.82 -4.11 -15.47
N MET A 69 -2.20 -4.29 -14.18
CA MET A 69 -1.39 -5.05 -13.22
C MET A 69 -1.20 -6.49 -13.65
N LYS A 70 -2.25 -7.14 -14.18
CA LYS A 70 -2.13 -8.51 -14.68
C LYS A 70 -1.08 -8.65 -15.78
N ASP A 71 -0.95 -7.67 -16.68
CA ASP A 71 0.09 -7.70 -17.72
C ASP A 71 1.50 -7.57 -17.12
N ILE A 72 1.66 -6.81 -16.03
CA ILE A 72 2.93 -6.67 -15.30
C ILE A 72 3.29 -7.99 -14.61
N GLU A 73 2.31 -8.64 -13.98
CA GLU A 73 2.47 -9.95 -13.34
C GLU A 73 2.84 -11.03 -14.37
N ASP A 74 2.07 -11.14 -15.46
CA ASP A 74 2.31 -12.09 -16.54
C ASP A 74 3.68 -11.90 -17.21
N ALA A 75 4.16 -10.65 -17.27
CA ALA A 75 5.48 -10.31 -17.79
C ALA A 75 6.62 -10.52 -16.77
N ASN A 76 6.32 -10.93 -15.53
CA ASN A 76 7.25 -11.04 -14.40
C ASN A 76 8.04 -9.73 -14.15
N MET A 77 7.35 -8.59 -14.22
CA MET A 77 7.97 -7.25 -14.08
C MET A 77 7.56 -6.53 -12.79
N MET A 78 6.98 -7.23 -11.82
CA MET A 78 6.56 -6.62 -10.55
C MET A 78 7.72 -5.91 -9.85
N LYS A 79 8.87 -6.57 -9.71
CA LYS A 79 10.04 -6.00 -9.03
C LYS A 79 10.58 -4.73 -9.70
N GLU A 80 10.60 -4.69 -11.02
CA GLU A 80 11.03 -3.51 -11.79
C GLU A 80 10.06 -2.34 -11.58
N ILE A 81 8.76 -2.62 -11.58
CA ILE A 81 7.72 -1.62 -11.33
C ILE A 81 7.80 -1.11 -9.89
N THR A 82 7.91 -2.00 -8.91
CA THR A 82 8.04 -1.60 -7.49
C THR A 82 9.29 -0.73 -7.25
N LEU A 83 10.43 -1.08 -7.85
CA LEU A 83 11.63 -0.23 -7.76
C LEU A 83 11.45 1.11 -8.47
N TRP A 84 10.71 1.17 -9.57
CA TRP A 84 10.37 2.43 -10.24
C TRP A 84 9.45 3.28 -9.34
N VAL A 85 8.41 2.68 -8.77
CA VAL A 85 7.49 3.33 -7.83
C VAL A 85 8.27 3.89 -6.63
N LEU A 86 9.12 3.08 -6.00
CA LEU A 86 9.94 3.51 -4.85
C LEU A 86 10.81 4.72 -5.19
N LYS A 87 11.51 4.70 -6.32
CA LYS A 87 12.34 5.85 -6.76
C LYS A 87 11.51 7.09 -6.98
N ARG A 88 10.31 6.94 -7.53
CA ARG A 88 9.38 8.06 -7.73
C ARG A 88 8.84 8.58 -6.40
N VAL A 89 8.42 7.70 -5.50
CA VAL A 89 7.99 8.03 -4.13
C VAL A 89 9.06 8.83 -3.39
N ILE A 90 10.32 8.38 -3.45
CA ILE A 90 11.44 9.08 -2.81
C ILE A 90 11.63 10.49 -3.36
N LYS A 91 11.53 10.65 -4.69
CA LYS A 91 11.60 11.98 -5.31
C LYS A 91 10.45 12.87 -4.87
N ASP A 92 9.24 12.33 -4.87
CA ASP A 92 8.03 13.08 -4.53
C ASP A 92 7.93 13.34 -3.02
N TYR A 93 8.45 12.44 -2.16
CA TYR A 93 8.56 12.64 -0.70
C TYR A 93 9.26 13.93 -0.34
N ASN A 94 10.41 14.24 -0.98
CA ASN A 94 11.15 15.46 -0.71
C ASN A 94 10.38 16.74 -1.07
N ILE A 95 9.34 16.63 -1.88
CA ILE A 95 8.44 17.74 -2.24
C ILE A 95 7.26 17.78 -1.27
N ILE A 96 6.61 16.63 -1.06
CA ILE A 96 5.36 16.51 -0.29
C ILE A 96 5.57 16.84 1.19
N ARG A 97 6.67 16.40 1.79
CA ARG A 97 6.97 16.66 3.21
C ARG A 97 7.06 18.15 3.57
N CYS A 98 7.23 19.02 2.59
CA CYS A 98 7.31 20.47 2.77
C CYS A 98 5.94 21.17 2.62
N TYR A 99 4.84 20.43 2.50
CA TYR A 99 3.51 21.04 2.42
C TYR A 99 3.01 21.42 3.82
N ASP A 100 2.30 22.54 3.91
CA ASP A 100 1.88 23.15 5.20
C ASP A 100 0.96 22.25 6.03
N ASN A 101 0.21 21.35 5.39
CA ASN A 101 -0.73 20.41 6.03
C ASN A 101 -0.07 19.09 6.48
N ILE A 102 1.26 18.99 6.37
CA ILE A 102 2.03 17.79 6.69
C ILE A 102 2.97 18.06 7.86
N ASN A 103 2.98 17.14 8.83
CA ASN A 103 3.98 17.14 9.89
C ASN A 103 5.14 16.21 9.47
N GLU A 104 6.25 16.79 9.05
CA GLU A 104 7.43 16.06 8.57
C GLU A 104 7.93 14.98 9.55
N LYS A 105 7.77 15.18 10.87
CA LYS A 105 8.36 14.29 11.88
C LYS A 105 7.76 12.88 11.90
N ASP A 106 6.51 12.75 11.48
CA ASP A 106 5.76 11.49 11.53
C ASP A 106 5.05 11.15 10.22
N PHE A 107 5.33 11.91 9.16
CA PHE A 107 4.79 11.67 7.82
C PHE A 107 5.51 10.54 7.10
N TYR A 108 4.75 9.68 6.44
CA TYR A 108 5.28 8.63 5.56
C TYR A 108 4.47 8.55 4.26
N ILE A 109 5.09 7.96 3.23
CA ILE A 109 4.41 7.56 2.00
C ILE A 109 4.41 6.04 1.94
N SER A 110 3.25 5.44 1.75
CA SER A 110 3.12 4.01 1.55
C SER A 110 3.07 3.63 0.07
N LEU A 111 3.52 2.43 -0.23
CA LEU A 111 3.45 1.82 -1.55
C LEU A 111 3.22 0.32 -1.44
N ASN A 112 2.45 -0.21 -2.39
CA ASN A 112 2.10 -1.61 -2.44
C ASN A 112 3.28 -2.49 -2.88
N VAL A 113 3.47 -3.62 -2.21
CA VAL A 113 4.43 -4.67 -2.56
C VAL A 113 3.74 -6.04 -2.53
N SER A 114 4.10 -6.89 -3.47
CA SER A 114 3.56 -8.23 -3.53
C SER A 114 4.21 -9.16 -2.49
N PHE A 115 3.47 -10.19 -2.09
CA PHE A 115 3.97 -11.22 -1.20
C PHE A 115 5.27 -11.90 -1.72
N ASN A 116 5.38 -12.12 -3.03
CA ASN A 116 6.58 -12.70 -3.64
C ASN A 116 7.80 -11.77 -3.56
N GLU A 117 7.59 -10.47 -3.53
CA GLU A 117 8.66 -9.49 -3.36
C GLU A 117 9.17 -9.47 -1.92
N ILE A 118 8.28 -9.56 -0.93
CA ILE A 118 8.65 -9.65 0.49
C ILE A 118 9.46 -10.91 0.80
N LYS A 119 9.24 -12.01 0.10
CA LYS A 119 10.01 -13.26 0.27
C LYS A 119 11.43 -13.18 -0.29
N ASP A 120 11.71 -12.25 -1.18
CA ASP A 120 13.02 -12.14 -1.85
C ASP A 120 13.95 -11.17 -1.10
N ARG A 121 14.80 -11.73 -0.24
CA ARG A 121 15.78 -10.97 0.55
C ARG A 121 16.71 -10.11 -0.29
N GLU A 122 17.13 -10.57 -1.48
CA GLU A 122 18.00 -9.80 -2.36
C GLU A 122 17.28 -8.61 -2.98
N PHE A 123 15.98 -8.76 -3.24
CA PHE A 123 15.15 -7.65 -3.67
C PHE A 123 14.99 -6.61 -2.54
N LEU A 124 14.73 -7.05 -1.31
CA LEU A 124 14.61 -6.16 -0.14
C LEU A 124 15.91 -5.40 0.15
N LYS A 125 17.07 -6.02 -0.03
CA LYS A 125 18.36 -5.33 0.07
C LYS A 125 18.47 -4.19 -0.94
N LYS A 126 17.92 -4.34 -2.17
CA LYS A 126 17.88 -3.27 -3.16
C LYS A 126 16.98 -2.12 -2.71
N ILE A 127 15.79 -2.42 -2.13
CA ILE A 127 14.89 -1.41 -1.56
C ILE A 127 15.63 -0.63 -0.47
N VAL A 128 16.19 -1.30 0.52
CA VAL A 128 16.92 -0.68 1.64
C VAL A 128 18.08 0.18 1.13
N LYS A 129 18.84 -0.34 0.15
CA LYS A 129 19.93 0.43 -0.45
C LYS A 129 19.43 1.72 -1.09
N ILE A 130 18.35 1.68 -1.86
CA ILE A 130 17.77 2.87 -2.51
C ILE A 130 17.32 3.89 -1.46
N VAL A 131 16.67 3.47 -0.39
CA VAL A 131 16.20 4.35 0.70
C VAL A 131 17.40 5.02 1.37
N ASN A 132 18.41 4.26 1.74
CA ASN A 132 19.60 4.74 2.43
C ASN A 132 20.45 5.68 1.56
N ASP A 133 20.67 5.33 0.28
CA ASP A 133 21.43 6.17 -0.66
C ASP A 133 20.79 7.55 -0.86
N ASN A 134 19.48 7.67 -0.70
CA ASN A 134 18.72 8.93 -0.80
C ASN A 134 18.53 9.65 0.55
N LYS A 135 19.11 9.14 1.65
CA LYS A 135 19.06 9.73 3.00
C LYS A 135 17.64 10.05 3.46
N ILE A 136 16.70 9.17 3.16
CA ILE A 136 15.31 9.32 3.58
C ILE A 136 15.23 9.19 5.11
N ILE A 137 14.41 10.02 5.72
CA ILE A 137 14.16 9.97 7.18
C ILE A 137 13.60 8.59 7.53
N LYS A 138 14.09 8.00 8.61
CA LYS A 138 13.58 6.70 9.09
C LYS A 138 12.06 6.77 9.28
N ASN A 139 11.38 5.70 8.95
CA ASN A 139 9.93 5.57 9.05
C ASN A 139 9.12 6.50 8.13
N SER A 140 9.73 7.03 7.08
CA SER A 140 9.03 7.84 6.07
C SER A 140 8.60 7.06 4.84
N ILE A 141 9.00 5.82 4.70
CA ILE A 141 8.54 4.88 3.67
C ILE A 141 7.84 3.72 4.36
N CYS A 142 6.66 3.37 3.86
CA CYS A 142 5.89 2.20 4.30
C CYS A 142 5.68 1.24 3.14
N LEU A 143 5.90 -0.04 3.34
CA LEU A 143 5.53 -1.08 2.38
C LEU A 143 4.22 -1.72 2.82
N GLU A 144 3.21 -1.69 1.96
CA GLU A 144 1.91 -2.31 2.17
C GLU A 144 1.90 -3.71 1.57
N ILE A 145 1.63 -4.71 2.38
CA ILE A 145 1.64 -6.13 2.00
C ILE A 145 0.20 -6.61 2.02
N VAL A 146 -0.31 -7.03 0.86
CA VAL A 146 -1.66 -7.60 0.75
C VAL A 146 -1.74 -8.94 1.48
N GLU A 147 -2.83 -9.16 2.24
CA GLU A 147 -3.08 -10.34 3.10
C GLU A 147 -3.25 -11.65 2.31
N LYS A 148 -2.27 -12.08 1.51
CA LYS A 148 -2.27 -13.40 0.84
C LYS A 148 -1.18 -14.31 1.38
N PHE A 149 -1.20 -14.53 2.70
CA PHE A 149 -0.16 -15.32 3.36
C PHE A 149 -0.44 -16.83 3.25
N VAL A 150 0.56 -17.56 2.76
CA VAL A 150 0.52 -19.02 2.75
C VAL A 150 1.02 -19.56 4.10
N VAL A 151 0.22 -20.40 4.76
CA VAL A 151 0.62 -21.07 5.99
C VAL A 151 1.89 -21.88 5.74
N GLY A 152 2.94 -21.64 6.55
CA GLY A 152 4.24 -22.32 6.46
C GLY A 152 5.42 -21.45 6.02
N GLU A 153 5.19 -20.22 5.54
CA GLU A 153 6.25 -19.29 5.14
C GLU A 153 6.39 -18.06 6.09
N ILE A 154 5.58 -18.00 7.14
CA ILE A 154 5.43 -16.83 8.02
C ILE A 154 6.74 -16.47 8.73
N GLU A 155 7.51 -17.46 9.22
CA GLU A 155 8.78 -17.19 9.93
C GLU A 155 9.78 -16.47 9.04
N LYS A 156 9.97 -16.95 7.80
CA LYS A 156 10.88 -16.31 6.83
C LYS A 156 10.42 -14.90 6.44
N ILE A 157 9.12 -14.69 6.36
CA ILE A 157 8.55 -13.38 6.07
C ILE A 157 8.80 -12.45 7.25
N GLN A 158 8.62 -12.92 8.49
CA GLN A 158 8.89 -12.12 9.69
C GLN A 158 10.37 -11.69 9.77
N GLU A 159 11.32 -12.57 9.42
CA GLU A 159 12.74 -12.21 9.35
C GLU A 159 12.99 -11.09 8.32
N ASN A 160 12.29 -11.13 7.19
CA ASN A 160 12.39 -10.10 6.15
C ASN A 160 11.73 -8.79 6.58
N ILE A 161 10.62 -8.85 7.29
CA ILE A 161 9.95 -7.69 7.88
C ILE A 161 10.86 -7.02 8.92
N ASN A 162 11.42 -7.79 9.85
CA ASN A 162 12.36 -7.27 10.84
C ASN A 162 13.53 -6.54 10.17
N PHE A 163 14.09 -7.14 9.11
CA PHE A 163 15.16 -6.49 8.36
C PHE A 163 14.76 -5.14 7.77
N LEU A 164 13.56 -5.00 7.24
CA LEU A 164 13.05 -3.74 6.70
C LEU A 164 12.88 -2.71 7.82
N GLN A 165 12.27 -3.11 8.93
CA GLN A 165 12.04 -2.25 10.10
C GLN A 165 13.34 -1.80 10.76
N ASP A 166 14.34 -2.68 10.90
CA ASP A 166 15.68 -2.34 11.39
C ASP A 166 16.35 -1.27 10.52
N ASN A 167 16.01 -1.23 9.23
CA ASN A 167 16.47 -0.21 8.30
C ASN A 167 15.54 1.01 8.19
N GLY A 168 14.55 1.14 9.09
CA GLY A 168 13.66 2.30 9.18
C GLY A 168 12.61 2.35 8.08
N ILE A 169 12.13 1.20 7.60
CA ILE A 169 11.03 1.06 6.65
C ILE A 169 9.84 0.50 7.41
N LEU A 170 8.71 1.20 7.38
CA LEU A 170 7.46 0.77 7.99
C LEU A 170 6.82 -0.35 7.16
N ILE A 171 6.07 -1.22 7.86
CA ILE A 171 5.29 -2.29 7.24
C ILE A 171 3.82 -2.13 7.61
N ALA A 172 2.96 -2.17 6.62
CA ALA A 172 1.51 -2.26 6.78
C ALA A 172 1.00 -3.60 6.24
N ILE A 173 0.05 -4.20 6.95
CA ILE A 173 -0.78 -5.28 6.41
C ILE A 173 -2.00 -4.62 5.79
N ASP A 174 -2.20 -4.86 4.49
CA ASP A 174 -3.28 -4.29 3.69
C ASP A 174 -4.45 -5.25 3.51
N ASP A 175 -5.64 -4.71 3.20
CA ASP A 175 -6.90 -5.46 2.99
C ASP A 175 -7.25 -6.42 4.14
N PHE A 176 -6.89 -6.07 5.40
CA PHE A 176 -7.15 -6.95 6.53
C PHE A 176 -8.65 -7.16 6.73
N GLY A 177 -9.08 -8.43 6.65
CA GLY A 177 -10.45 -8.85 6.92
C GLY A 177 -11.26 -9.29 5.71
N VAL A 178 -10.74 -9.25 4.49
CA VAL A 178 -11.46 -9.63 3.26
C VAL A 178 -11.40 -11.13 2.99
N GLU A 179 -10.23 -11.73 3.04
CA GLU A 179 -10.04 -13.18 2.84
C GLU A 179 -9.61 -13.78 4.18
N TYR A 180 -10.15 -14.90 4.61
CA TYR A 180 -9.79 -15.71 5.79
C TYR A 180 -8.82 -15.01 6.76
N SER A 181 -9.25 -13.86 7.30
CA SER A 181 -8.47 -13.03 8.21
C SER A 181 -7.99 -13.88 9.37
N ASN A 182 -6.76 -14.31 9.28
CA ASN A 182 -6.19 -15.16 10.27
C ASN A 182 -5.67 -14.26 11.40
N LEU A 183 -6.42 -14.17 12.51
CA LEU A 183 -5.95 -13.48 13.73
C LEU A 183 -4.53 -13.95 14.13
N ASP A 184 -4.12 -15.14 13.69
CA ASP A 184 -2.76 -15.63 13.81
C ASP A 184 -1.73 -14.74 13.08
N LEU A 185 -2.12 -14.05 12.00
CA LEU A 185 -1.23 -13.10 11.31
C LEU A 185 -0.90 -11.91 12.21
N LEU A 186 -1.90 -11.36 12.90
CA LEU A 186 -1.67 -10.24 13.82
C LEU A 186 -0.69 -10.58 14.95
N LYS A 187 -0.62 -11.87 15.34
CA LYS A 187 0.31 -12.36 16.34
C LYS A 187 1.69 -12.69 15.78
N LYS A 188 1.75 -13.18 14.54
CA LYS A 188 2.97 -13.73 13.93
C LYS A 188 3.72 -12.71 13.09
N ILE A 189 2.99 -11.71 12.53
CA ILE A 189 3.58 -10.64 11.73
C ILE A 189 3.66 -9.36 12.56
N ASP A 190 4.85 -8.95 12.85
CA ASP A 190 5.10 -7.69 13.56
C ASP A 190 5.08 -6.51 12.59
N SER A 191 3.88 -6.17 12.09
CA SER A 191 3.66 -4.97 11.29
C SER A 191 3.54 -3.73 12.17
N ASN A 192 3.81 -2.56 11.61
CA ASN A 192 3.63 -1.27 12.27
C ASN A 192 2.18 -0.77 12.15
N ILE A 193 1.51 -1.16 11.07
CA ILE A 193 0.21 -0.61 10.66
C ILE A 193 -0.68 -1.77 10.21
N ILE A 194 -1.96 -1.69 10.56
CA ILE A 194 -3.03 -2.55 10.03
C ILE A 194 -3.98 -1.66 9.24
N LYS A 195 -4.27 -2.00 7.99
CA LYS A 195 -5.27 -1.34 7.16
C LYS A 195 -6.51 -2.22 7.09
N LEU A 196 -7.62 -1.73 7.64
CA LEU A 196 -8.92 -2.40 7.57
C LEU A 196 -9.60 -2.06 6.26
N ASP A 197 -9.94 -3.11 5.50
CA ASP A 197 -10.65 -2.96 4.24
C ASP A 197 -12.00 -2.26 4.38
N LYS A 198 -12.46 -1.67 3.28
CA LYS A 198 -13.76 -1.02 3.12
C LYS A 198 -14.93 -1.88 3.62
N PHE A 199 -14.84 -3.22 3.58
CA PHE A 199 -15.86 -4.12 4.09
C PHE A 199 -16.27 -3.79 5.53
N PHE A 200 -15.34 -3.38 6.37
CA PHE A 200 -15.65 -2.96 7.75
C PHE A 200 -16.31 -1.59 7.80
N ALA A 201 -15.93 -0.69 6.92
CA ALA A 201 -16.52 0.63 6.82
C ALA A 201 -17.97 0.58 6.33
N ASP A 202 -18.26 -0.26 5.35
CA ASP A 202 -19.60 -0.41 4.77
C ASP A 202 -20.65 -0.90 5.80
N GLY A 203 -20.24 -1.66 6.80
CA GLY A 203 -21.13 -2.16 7.86
C GLY A 203 -21.18 -1.32 9.14
N ILE A 204 -20.42 -0.23 9.22
CA ILE A 204 -20.21 0.49 10.49
C ILE A 204 -21.47 1.23 10.97
N ASN A 205 -22.33 1.67 10.05
CA ASN A 205 -23.57 2.40 10.36
C ASN A 205 -24.71 1.48 10.82
N ASP A 206 -24.75 0.24 10.31
CA ASP A 206 -25.94 -0.61 10.38
C ASP A 206 -25.77 -1.89 11.20
N SER A 207 -24.53 -2.21 11.61
CA SER A 207 -24.20 -3.49 12.25
C SER A 207 -23.50 -3.31 13.59
N GLU A 208 -24.17 -3.64 14.68
CA GLU A 208 -23.57 -3.70 16.00
C GLU A 208 -22.41 -4.73 16.06
N ILE A 209 -22.50 -5.80 15.25
CA ILE A 209 -21.44 -6.80 15.12
C ILE A 209 -20.21 -6.19 14.48
N SER A 210 -20.34 -5.40 13.39
CA SER A 210 -19.23 -4.72 12.73
C SER A 210 -18.50 -3.79 13.70
N LEU A 211 -19.22 -3.03 14.50
CA LEU A 211 -18.65 -2.17 15.55
C LEU A 211 -17.85 -2.98 16.58
N LYS A 212 -18.38 -4.11 17.04
CA LYS A 212 -17.68 -4.98 18.00
C LYS A 212 -16.43 -5.63 17.42
N VAL A 213 -16.46 -5.99 16.13
CA VAL A 213 -15.28 -6.53 15.46
C VAL A 213 -14.18 -5.46 15.31
N ILE A 214 -14.54 -4.23 14.91
CA ILE A 214 -13.59 -3.11 14.86
C ILE A 214 -13.00 -2.84 16.25
N ASP A 215 -13.84 -2.76 17.28
CA ASP A 215 -13.40 -2.52 18.67
C ASP A 215 -12.40 -3.61 19.13
N PHE A 216 -12.69 -4.87 18.83
CA PHE A 216 -11.79 -5.99 19.11
C PHE A 216 -10.42 -5.86 18.39
N ILE A 217 -10.43 -5.45 17.11
CA ILE A 217 -9.19 -5.23 16.35
C ILE A 217 -8.41 -4.05 16.93
N LEU A 218 -9.11 -2.97 17.34
CA LEU A 218 -8.52 -1.82 18.01
C LEU A 218 -7.86 -2.21 19.33
N ASP A 219 -8.45 -3.12 20.10
CA ASP A 219 -7.85 -3.63 21.33
C ASP A 219 -6.55 -4.39 21.06
N ILE A 220 -6.52 -5.21 20.01
CA ILE A 220 -5.28 -5.88 19.58
C ILE A 220 -4.23 -4.86 19.17
N CYS A 221 -4.59 -3.86 18.36
CA CYS A 221 -3.67 -2.80 17.92
C CYS A 221 -3.13 -2.02 19.11
N ARG A 222 -3.97 -1.71 20.11
CA ARG A 222 -3.56 -1.01 21.35
C ARG A 222 -2.57 -1.84 22.16
N LEU A 223 -2.83 -3.14 22.33
CA LEU A 223 -1.95 -4.05 23.09
C LEU A 223 -0.59 -4.28 22.41
N SER A 224 -0.54 -4.18 21.08
CA SER A 224 0.68 -4.38 20.28
C SER A 224 1.30 -3.08 19.76
N ASP A 225 0.81 -1.92 20.21
CA ASP A 225 1.26 -0.57 19.85
C ASP A 225 1.23 -0.27 18.33
N LYS A 226 0.32 -0.89 17.57
CA LYS A 226 0.19 -0.76 16.11
C LYS A 226 -0.77 0.38 15.75
N SER A 227 -0.47 1.10 14.68
CA SER A 227 -1.43 2.03 14.06
C SER A 227 -2.50 1.27 13.28
N ILE A 228 -3.68 1.87 13.15
CA ILE A 228 -4.76 1.33 12.33
C ILE A 228 -5.23 2.39 11.33
N VAL A 229 -5.46 1.98 10.10
CA VAL A 229 -6.09 2.79 9.06
C VAL A 229 -7.42 2.12 8.70
N ILE A 230 -8.52 2.85 8.80
CA ILE A 230 -9.84 2.38 8.36
C ILE A 230 -10.07 2.95 6.97
N GLU A 231 -10.24 2.05 5.99
CA GLU A 231 -10.37 2.40 4.60
C GLU A 231 -11.82 2.50 4.14
N GLY A 232 -12.03 3.10 2.96
CA GLY A 232 -13.32 3.15 2.31
C GLY A 232 -14.35 4.04 2.98
N ILE A 233 -13.92 5.02 3.77
CA ILE A 233 -14.84 5.97 4.42
C ILE A 233 -15.36 6.96 3.38
N GLU A 234 -16.67 6.94 3.15
CA GLU A 234 -17.34 7.76 2.14
C GLU A 234 -18.36 8.74 2.74
N GLU A 235 -18.80 8.52 4.00
CA GLU A 235 -19.87 9.26 4.64
C GLU A 235 -19.44 9.89 5.98
N LYS A 236 -20.07 11.01 6.32
CA LYS A 236 -19.80 11.71 7.58
C LYS A 236 -20.16 10.88 8.80
N GLU A 237 -21.26 10.15 8.71
CA GLU A 237 -21.77 9.28 9.77
C GLU A 237 -20.75 8.23 10.18
N GLN A 238 -20.02 7.65 9.21
CA GLN A 238 -18.94 6.71 9.46
C GLN A 238 -17.80 7.38 10.25
N VAL A 239 -17.43 8.61 9.86
CA VAL A 239 -16.40 9.39 10.58
C VAL A 239 -16.84 9.68 12.02
N ASP A 240 -18.10 10.07 12.22
CA ASP A 240 -18.62 10.42 13.54
C ASP A 240 -18.65 9.19 14.47
N ILE A 241 -18.92 8.00 13.95
CA ILE A 241 -18.81 6.74 14.69
C ILE A 241 -17.34 6.44 15.03
N ILE A 242 -16.42 6.54 14.06
CA ILE A 242 -14.98 6.26 14.30
C ILE A 242 -14.42 7.19 15.37
N LYS A 243 -14.88 8.43 15.45
CA LYS A 243 -14.49 9.39 16.51
C LYS A 243 -14.85 8.91 17.92
N THR A 244 -15.79 8.00 18.07
CA THR A 244 -16.17 7.46 19.40
C THR A 244 -15.16 6.47 19.97
N PHE A 245 -14.29 5.89 19.11
CA PHE A 245 -13.27 4.95 19.54
C PHE A 245 -12.12 5.67 20.28
N LEU A 246 -11.78 5.17 21.46
CA LEU A 246 -10.75 5.75 22.33
C LEU A 246 -9.35 5.19 22.05
N TYR A 247 -8.89 5.31 20.81
CA TYR A 247 -7.52 4.92 20.45
C TYR A 247 -6.82 6.03 19.64
N GLU A 248 -5.62 6.44 20.10
CA GLU A 248 -4.93 7.58 19.49
C GLU A 248 -4.38 7.33 18.09
N LYS A 249 -4.01 6.07 17.77
CA LYS A 249 -3.38 5.72 16.51
C LYS A 249 -4.40 5.20 15.47
N ILE A 250 -5.61 5.79 15.45
CA ILE A 250 -6.63 5.55 14.40
C ILE A 250 -6.51 6.62 13.34
N TYR A 251 -6.40 6.21 12.10
CA TYR A 251 -6.38 7.07 10.92
C TYR A 251 -7.46 6.61 9.93
N ILE A 252 -7.83 7.48 9.02
CA ILE A 252 -8.93 7.24 8.07
C ILE A 252 -8.45 7.50 6.65
N GLN A 253 -8.87 6.63 5.73
CA GLN A 253 -8.72 6.79 4.29
C GLN A 253 -10.07 6.59 3.61
N GLY A 254 -10.44 7.48 2.68
CA GLY A 254 -11.68 7.31 1.96
C GLY A 254 -12.10 8.55 1.15
N TYR A 255 -13.10 8.37 0.29
CA TYR A 255 -13.56 9.41 -0.61
C TYR A 255 -14.29 10.54 0.11
N TYR A 256 -14.69 10.34 1.36
CA TYR A 256 -15.18 11.44 2.20
C TYR A 256 -14.14 12.56 2.33
N PHE A 257 -12.87 12.20 2.47
CA PHE A 257 -11.79 13.17 2.57
C PHE A 257 -11.20 13.51 1.22
N SER A 258 -10.79 12.51 0.45
CA SER A 258 -10.22 12.73 -0.88
C SER A 258 -10.18 11.45 -1.71
N LYS A 259 -10.40 11.61 -3.02
CA LYS A 259 -9.95 10.64 -4.01
C LYS A 259 -8.43 10.74 -4.20
N PRO A 260 -7.78 9.74 -4.83
CA PRO A 260 -6.36 9.86 -5.18
C PRO A 260 -6.07 11.12 -5.99
N LEU A 261 -5.09 11.91 -5.58
CA LEU A 261 -4.70 13.22 -6.14
C LEU A 261 -3.35 13.11 -6.85
N ASP A 262 -3.15 13.86 -7.91
CA ASP A 262 -1.80 14.11 -8.41
C ASP A 262 -1.02 15.02 -7.43
N ILE A 263 0.30 15.10 -7.58
CA ILE A 263 1.17 15.84 -6.66
C ILE A 263 0.83 17.33 -6.57
N LYS A 264 0.30 17.94 -7.65
CA LYS A 264 -0.09 19.35 -7.64
C LYS A 264 -1.39 19.56 -6.88
N SER A 265 -2.36 18.69 -7.11
CA SER A 265 -3.63 18.70 -6.40
C SER A 265 -3.45 18.38 -4.91
N LEU A 266 -2.52 17.48 -4.56
CA LEU A 266 -2.18 17.18 -3.18
C LEU A 266 -1.61 18.40 -2.45
N LYS A 267 -0.82 19.25 -3.12
CA LYS A 267 -0.31 20.50 -2.54
C LYS A 267 -1.42 21.47 -2.16
N ALA A 268 -2.47 21.53 -3.00
CA ALA A 268 -3.62 22.41 -2.78
C ALA A 268 -4.67 21.79 -1.85
N TYR A 269 -4.48 20.54 -1.42
CA TYR A 269 -5.43 19.85 -0.56
C TYR A 269 -5.41 20.45 0.85
N THR A 270 -6.55 20.94 1.28
CA THR A 270 -6.80 21.41 2.65
C THR A 270 -7.82 20.49 3.31
N PHE A 271 -7.59 20.20 4.56
CA PHE A 271 -8.43 19.35 5.39
C PHE A 271 -9.57 20.14 6.02
#